data_ae20a8107930ed0b1ecbd5d114279871
#
_entry.id   ae20a8107930ed0b1ecbd5d114279871
#
_cell.length_a   1.000
_cell.length_b   1.000
_cell.length_c   1.000
_cell.angle_alpha   90.00
_cell.angle_beta   90.00
_cell.angle_gamma   90.00
#
_symmetry.space_group_name_H-M   'P 1'
#
loop_
_entity.id
_entity.type
_entity.pdbx_description
1 polymer ?
#
loop_
_entity_poly.entity_id
_entity_poly.type
_entity_poly.pdbx_seq_one_letter_code
_entity_poly.pdbx_strand_id
1 'polypeptide(L)'
;QDAEKILLALLSTHEALQLARYHPRVRACAAVYWHKFCQEEDRRLWNAKLEGFATRNALFPGDPTQQDYIEALQVMLDSFVKDTKLFPEEDVEAAGEYLFYEITNGTDWAVSQEADKLLREFVMHLAQSGSEDNFAKAQKPLENNPKSHYQLLCDWVRGFLLTRNGENKYLNEVAALIFCSHHHVQAVVKASTEQVVEGLLGAHDAVQKGTYAFDYLVFQEKLGRFSSESVPRFEQYHQLRVELIEREKELLRLDEFKPTVFAAFVRNMLIDTVYLPLVGDNLAKQIGATGDTKRTDLMGLLLLISPPGYGKTVLMEYLANRLGLIFMKINGPALGHEVTSLDPEDAPNAGAREEVIKLNLALEMGNNVMIYVDDIQHCHPEFLQKFISLCDSQRKIEGVWRGKPKTYDLKQRRVVVVMAGNPYTESGEKFKIPDMLSNRADTYNLGDLTEGSKDAFMASYLENAVTSNPYLQPLVKAEQKDIQAFIRIAETGQHEGVEFQGNFSTNESDDIINIFKKLVFLRNVVLKVNQLYIDSAGMQDANRTEPAFKMQGSYRNMNRLAEKVNTMMEEEHLMELVIDLYNNESQTLTTGAEDNMLKFKQLIGVM
;
A
#
# COMPACT_ATOMS: atom_id res chain seq x y z
N GLN A 1 -0.63 6.47 25.47
CA GLN A 1 -0.80 6.72 26.91
C GLN A 1 -0.23 5.58 27.77
N ASP A 2 -0.74 4.33 27.67
CA ASP A 2 -0.28 3.21 28.51
C ASP A 2 1.16 2.83 28.20
N ALA A 3 1.53 2.71 26.91
CA ALA A 3 2.90 2.44 26.50
C ALA A 3 3.89 3.54 26.97
N GLU A 4 3.46 4.79 26.94
CA GLU A 4 4.24 5.93 27.43
C GLU A 4 4.49 5.84 28.93
N LYS A 5 3.47 5.52 29.73
CA LYS A 5 3.61 5.34 31.18
C LYS A 5 4.57 4.21 31.53
N ILE A 6 4.42 3.06 30.84
CA ILE A 6 5.31 1.90 31.04
C ILE A 6 6.75 2.26 30.63
N LEU A 7 6.93 2.94 29.48
CA LEU A 7 8.26 3.35 29.02
C LEU A 7 8.93 4.35 30.00
N LEU A 8 8.19 5.34 30.50
CA LEU A 8 8.70 6.28 31.49
C LEU A 8 9.10 5.57 32.80
N ALA A 9 8.28 4.61 33.25
CA ALA A 9 8.61 3.81 34.42
C ALA A 9 9.86 2.95 34.19
N LEU A 10 10.01 2.34 33.03
CA LEU A 10 11.20 1.57 32.66
C LEU A 10 12.46 2.44 32.62
N LEU A 11 12.40 3.62 32.01
CA LEU A 11 13.53 4.55 31.95
C LEU A 11 13.93 5.05 33.34
N SER A 12 12.95 5.43 34.16
CA SER A 12 13.23 5.89 35.54
C SER A 12 13.83 4.78 36.38
N THR A 13 13.36 3.53 36.23
CA THR A 13 13.95 2.37 36.95
C THR A 13 15.35 2.06 36.43
N HIS A 14 15.58 2.15 35.13
CA HIS A 14 16.88 1.97 34.50
C HIS A 14 17.92 2.95 35.07
N GLU A 15 17.57 4.22 35.16
CA GLU A 15 18.43 5.27 35.71
C GLU A 15 18.68 5.07 37.21
N ALA A 16 17.64 4.75 37.99
CA ALA A 16 17.76 4.56 39.44
C ALA A 16 18.62 3.33 39.82
N LEU A 17 18.51 2.25 39.03
CA LEU A 17 19.30 1.04 39.27
C LEU A 17 20.78 1.20 38.95
N GLN A 18 21.18 2.20 38.17
CA GLN A 18 22.57 2.36 37.72
C GLN A 18 23.16 1.03 37.20
N LEU A 19 24.29 0.57 37.75
CA LEU A 19 24.90 -0.72 37.37
C LEU A 19 24.20 -1.95 37.98
N ALA A 20 23.35 -1.77 38.99
CA ALA A 20 22.49 -2.86 39.50
C ALA A 20 21.39 -3.28 38.49
N ARG A 21 21.22 -2.54 37.36
CA ARG A 21 20.35 -2.92 36.24
C ARG A 21 20.75 -4.19 35.53
N TYR A 22 22.04 -4.56 35.58
CA TYR A 22 22.49 -5.85 35.04
C TYR A 22 22.02 -7.01 35.94
N HIS A 23 21.73 -8.16 35.32
CA HIS A 23 21.25 -9.33 36.06
C HIS A 23 22.26 -9.73 37.17
N PRO A 24 21.80 -10.12 38.39
CA PRO A 24 22.68 -10.49 39.49
C PRO A 24 23.74 -11.53 39.13
N ARG A 25 23.42 -12.52 38.31
CA ARG A 25 24.32 -13.55 37.81
C ARG A 25 25.42 -12.97 36.90
N VAL A 26 25.10 -12.01 36.06
CA VAL A 26 26.03 -11.29 35.18
C VAL A 26 27.03 -10.49 36.00
N ARG A 27 26.58 -9.76 37.01
CA ARG A 27 27.44 -9.00 37.92
C ARG A 27 28.33 -9.92 38.72
N ALA A 28 27.81 -11.03 39.20
CA ALA A 28 28.58 -12.06 39.90
C ALA A 28 29.67 -12.67 38.99
N CYS A 29 29.37 -12.98 37.74
CA CYS A 29 30.34 -13.48 36.76
C CYS A 29 31.52 -12.53 36.59
N ALA A 30 31.25 -11.25 36.35
CA ALA A 30 32.27 -10.22 36.19
C ALA A 30 33.11 -10.01 37.47
N ALA A 31 32.48 -9.94 38.66
CA ALA A 31 33.16 -9.76 39.91
C ALA A 31 34.07 -10.94 40.27
N VAL A 32 33.57 -12.17 40.13
CA VAL A 32 34.34 -13.40 40.37
C VAL A 32 35.56 -13.48 39.46
N TYR A 33 35.34 -13.26 38.15
CA TYR A 33 36.44 -13.21 37.19
C TYR A 33 37.49 -12.20 37.58
N TRP A 34 37.08 -10.94 37.75
CA TRP A 34 37.98 -9.81 38.00
C TRP A 34 38.82 -9.98 39.27
N HIS A 35 38.22 -10.37 40.39
CA HIS A 35 38.91 -10.42 41.68
C HIS A 35 39.64 -11.73 41.94
N LYS A 36 39.24 -12.85 41.31
CA LYS A 36 39.79 -14.18 41.68
C LYS A 36 40.48 -14.90 40.54
N PHE A 37 40.16 -14.61 39.29
CA PHE A 37 40.71 -15.33 38.13
C PHE A 37 41.56 -14.44 37.21
N CYS A 38 41.32 -13.14 37.16
CA CYS A 38 42.13 -12.21 36.40
C CYS A 38 43.49 -11.99 37.10
N GLN A 39 44.59 -12.09 36.32
CA GLN A 39 45.95 -11.89 36.86
C GLN A 39 46.12 -10.43 37.28
N GLU A 40 46.96 -10.21 38.32
CA GLU A 40 47.15 -8.86 38.86
C GLU A 40 47.77 -7.88 37.87
N GLU A 41 48.65 -8.37 36.99
CA GLU A 41 49.26 -7.57 35.92
C GLU A 41 48.22 -7.11 34.90
N ASP A 42 47.31 -8.02 34.49
CA ASP A 42 46.23 -7.71 33.56
C ASP A 42 45.25 -6.72 34.17
N ARG A 43 44.88 -6.89 35.44
CA ARG A 43 44.03 -5.93 36.17
C ARG A 43 44.61 -4.53 36.19
N ARG A 44 45.90 -4.40 36.48
CA ARG A 44 46.60 -3.10 36.49
C ARG A 44 46.62 -2.46 35.12
N LEU A 45 46.87 -3.26 34.08
CA LEU A 45 46.85 -2.79 32.70
C LEU A 45 45.46 -2.32 32.26
N TRP A 46 44.43 -3.10 32.55
CA TRP A 46 43.06 -2.75 32.21
C TRP A 46 42.57 -1.52 32.98
N ASN A 47 42.86 -1.40 34.28
CA ASN A 47 42.52 -0.21 35.05
C ASN A 47 43.13 1.05 34.41
N ALA A 48 44.43 1.02 34.07
CA ALA A 48 45.08 2.17 33.45
C ALA A 48 44.49 2.51 32.06
N LYS A 49 44.14 1.49 31.22
CA LYS A 49 43.50 1.71 29.92
C LYS A 49 42.13 2.35 30.05
N LEU A 50 41.29 1.83 30.95
CA LEU A 50 39.91 2.28 31.12
C LEU A 50 39.83 3.62 31.87
N GLU A 51 40.75 3.92 32.78
CA GLU A 51 40.90 5.26 33.39
C GLU A 51 41.29 6.30 32.32
N GLY A 52 42.22 5.94 31.42
CA GLY A 52 42.56 6.77 30.26
C GLY A 52 41.38 6.98 29.31
N PHE A 53 40.59 5.94 29.07
CA PHE A 53 39.35 6.03 28.30
C PHE A 53 38.33 6.95 28.99
N ALA A 54 38.06 6.76 30.28
CA ALA A 54 37.10 7.56 31.02
C ALA A 54 37.45 9.06 30.98
N THR A 55 38.74 9.39 31.16
CA THR A 55 39.25 10.77 31.04
C THR A 55 39.04 11.34 29.65
N ARG A 56 39.35 10.56 28.61
CA ARG A 56 39.19 10.98 27.23
C ARG A 56 37.72 11.15 26.84
N ASN A 57 36.85 10.21 27.22
CA ASN A 57 35.42 10.26 26.93
C ASN A 57 34.71 11.42 27.68
N ALA A 58 35.19 11.82 28.84
CA ALA A 58 34.70 13.00 29.55
C ALA A 58 34.97 14.30 28.78
N LEU A 59 36.09 14.38 28.05
CA LEU A 59 36.45 15.51 27.19
C LEU A 59 35.81 15.44 25.78
N PHE A 60 35.70 14.25 25.25
CA PHE A 60 35.20 13.96 23.91
C PHE A 60 34.15 12.84 23.96
N PRO A 61 32.87 13.14 24.27
CA PRO A 61 31.81 12.14 24.41
C PRO A 61 31.57 11.39 23.09
N GLY A 62 31.34 10.08 23.17
CA GLY A 62 31.06 9.23 22.03
C GLY A 62 32.27 8.62 21.35
N ASP A 63 33.33 8.36 22.12
CA ASP A 63 34.56 7.68 21.66
C ASP A 63 34.23 6.29 21.07
N PRO A 64 34.50 6.05 19.78
CA PRO A 64 34.18 4.77 19.11
C PRO A 64 34.94 3.57 19.68
N THR A 65 36.06 3.78 20.39
CA THR A 65 36.87 2.69 20.97
C THR A 65 36.19 2.01 22.17
N GLN A 66 35.07 2.52 22.65
CA GLN A 66 34.31 1.90 23.73
C GLN A 66 33.94 0.46 23.40
N GLN A 67 33.43 0.23 22.21
CA GLN A 67 32.98 -1.09 21.77
C GLN A 67 34.17 -2.09 21.69
N ASP A 68 35.32 -1.64 21.20
CA ASP A 68 36.53 -2.47 21.13
C ASP A 68 36.98 -2.94 22.51
N TYR A 69 36.89 -2.06 23.55
CA TYR A 69 37.21 -2.45 24.93
C TYR A 69 36.21 -3.44 25.51
N ILE A 70 34.93 -3.25 25.26
CA ILE A 70 33.88 -4.20 25.69
C ILE A 70 34.10 -5.58 25.06
N GLU A 71 34.31 -5.63 23.75
CA GLU A 71 34.58 -6.88 23.04
C GLU A 71 35.84 -7.60 23.53
N ALA A 72 36.91 -6.86 23.85
CA ALA A 72 38.12 -7.45 24.43
C ALA A 72 37.86 -8.05 25.81
N LEU A 73 37.07 -7.40 26.65
CA LEU A 73 36.67 -7.93 27.95
C LEU A 73 35.75 -9.14 27.84
N GLN A 74 34.87 -9.17 26.84
CA GLN A 74 34.01 -10.33 26.52
C GLN A 74 34.84 -11.54 26.15
N VAL A 75 35.89 -11.40 25.31
CA VAL A 75 36.79 -12.48 24.95
C VAL A 75 37.47 -13.09 26.18
N MET A 76 37.90 -12.25 27.13
CA MET A 76 38.54 -12.73 28.38
C MET A 76 37.53 -13.49 29.25
N LEU A 77 36.32 -12.96 29.38
CA LEU A 77 35.24 -13.59 30.15
C LEU A 77 34.77 -14.90 29.47
N ASP A 78 34.71 -14.96 28.16
CA ASP A 78 34.34 -16.17 27.41
C ASP A 78 35.31 -17.33 27.69
N SER A 79 36.62 -17.04 27.66
CA SER A 79 37.63 -18.03 28.05
C SER A 79 37.44 -18.50 29.50
N PHE A 80 37.23 -17.58 30.45
CA PHE A 80 36.96 -17.90 31.83
C PHE A 80 35.72 -18.79 32.02
N VAL A 81 34.62 -18.44 31.37
CA VAL A 81 33.36 -19.18 31.49
C VAL A 81 33.49 -20.60 30.90
N LYS A 82 34.13 -20.73 29.74
CA LYS A 82 34.39 -22.03 29.10
C LYS A 82 35.30 -22.96 29.93
N ASP A 83 36.33 -22.38 30.53
CA ASP A 83 37.30 -23.12 31.35
C ASP A 83 36.69 -23.55 32.69
N THR A 84 35.94 -22.68 33.34
CA THR A 84 35.41 -22.92 34.67
C THR A 84 34.03 -23.58 34.68
N LYS A 85 33.18 -23.26 33.70
CA LYS A 85 31.75 -23.62 33.64
C LYS A 85 30.96 -23.23 34.89
N LEU A 86 31.37 -22.13 35.53
CA LEU A 86 30.68 -21.58 36.69
C LEU A 86 29.44 -20.76 36.33
N PHE A 87 29.45 -20.15 35.16
CA PHE A 87 28.38 -19.31 34.63
C PHE A 87 27.99 -19.77 33.22
N PRO A 88 26.79 -19.50 32.77
CA PRO A 88 26.38 -19.81 31.40
C PRO A 88 27.05 -18.87 30.39
N GLU A 89 27.28 -19.39 29.16
CA GLU A 89 27.89 -18.63 28.06
C GLU A 89 27.03 -17.42 27.63
N GLU A 90 25.72 -17.50 27.81
CA GLU A 90 24.77 -16.42 27.49
C GLU A 90 24.98 -15.14 28.32
N ASP A 91 25.65 -15.23 29.48
CA ASP A 91 25.93 -14.09 30.35
C ASP A 91 27.18 -13.29 29.94
N VAL A 92 28.04 -13.84 29.05
CA VAL A 92 29.36 -13.29 28.72
C VAL A 92 29.26 -11.88 28.12
N GLU A 93 28.35 -11.69 27.18
CA GLU A 93 28.17 -10.40 26.51
C GLU A 93 27.82 -9.30 27.50
N ALA A 94 26.79 -9.52 28.31
CA ALA A 94 26.36 -8.57 29.33
C ALA A 94 27.38 -8.40 30.46
N ALA A 95 28.15 -9.45 30.81
CA ALA A 95 29.20 -9.38 31.83
C ALA A 95 30.40 -8.57 31.36
N GLY A 96 30.77 -8.60 30.09
CA GLY A 96 31.82 -7.76 29.52
C GLY A 96 31.42 -6.28 29.51
N GLU A 97 30.18 -5.99 29.11
CA GLU A 97 29.65 -4.64 29.17
C GLU A 97 29.56 -4.12 30.60
N TYR A 98 29.01 -4.91 31.53
CA TYR A 98 28.97 -4.55 32.94
C TYR A 98 30.38 -4.29 33.50
N LEU A 99 31.36 -5.15 33.26
CA LEU A 99 32.72 -5.03 33.73
C LEU A 99 33.39 -3.76 33.21
N PHE A 100 33.17 -3.41 31.95
CA PHE A 100 33.66 -2.17 31.37
C PHE A 100 33.12 -0.94 32.13
N TYR A 101 31.80 -0.87 32.36
CA TYR A 101 31.23 0.26 33.10
C TYR A 101 31.59 0.27 34.56
N GLU A 102 31.77 -0.89 35.20
CA GLU A 102 32.16 -0.97 36.60
C GLU A 102 33.55 -0.42 36.81
N ILE A 103 34.51 -0.78 35.95
CA ILE A 103 35.89 -0.30 36.05
C ILE A 103 36.00 1.20 35.66
N THR A 104 35.25 1.65 34.67
CA THR A 104 35.28 3.06 34.25
C THR A 104 34.61 4.00 35.22
N ASN A 105 33.63 3.54 36.02
CA ASN A 105 32.92 4.38 36.99
C ASN A 105 33.65 4.56 38.33
N GLY A 106 34.70 3.82 38.58
CA GLY A 106 35.49 4.01 39.80
C GLY A 106 35.77 2.74 40.58
N THR A 107 35.92 2.90 41.92
CA THR A 107 36.42 1.86 42.83
C THR A 107 35.33 1.08 43.57
N ASP A 108 34.09 1.60 43.56
CA ASP A 108 32.98 1.06 44.35
C ASP A 108 32.09 0.16 43.47
N TRP A 109 32.14 -1.14 43.70
CA TRP A 109 31.35 -2.11 42.95
C TRP A 109 29.88 -2.08 43.34
N ALA A 110 29.00 -2.02 42.35
CA ALA A 110 27.54 -1.94 42.55
C ALA A 110 26.98 -3.24 43.12
N VAL A 111 26.23 -3.13 44.22
CA VAL A 111 25.54 -4.23 44.89
C VAL A 111 24.05 -3.90 44.98
N SER A 112 23.17 -4.87 44.65
CA SER A 112 21.74 -4.67 44.84
C SER A 112 21.37 -4.65 46.33
N GLN A 113 20.37 -3.83 46.68
CA GLN A 113 19.85 -3.75 48.05
C GLN A 113 19.35 -5.12 48.53
N GLU A 114 18.75 -5.90 47.64
CA GLU A 114 18.23 -7.23 47.94
C GLU A 114 19.35 -8.22 48.25
N ALA A 115 20.45 -8.19 47.50
CA ALA A 115 21.61 -9.05 47.78
C ALA A 115 22.32 -8.68 49.10
N ASP A 116 22.47 -7.40 49.40
CA ASP A 116 23.04 -6.95 50.68
C ASP A 116 22.16 -7.39 51.86
N LYS A 117 20.84 -7.24 51.74
CA LYS A 117 19.89 -7.72 52.74
C LYS A 117 19.98 -9.25 52.92
N LEU A 118 20.01 -9.98 51.82
CA LEU A 118 20.08 -11.46 51.83
C LEU A 118 21.40 -11.93 52.44
N LEU A 119 22.51 -11.25 52.14
CA LEU A 119 23.82 -11.52 52.76
C LEU A 119 23.78 -11.34 54.28
N ARG A 120 23.21 -10.25 54.79
CA ARG A 120 23.07 -10.01 56.23
C ARG A 120 22.20 -11.07 56.90
N GLU A 121 21.08 -11.44 56.28
CA GLU A 121 20.21 -12.48 56.78
C GLU A 121 20.89 -13.86 56.78
N PHE A 122 21.70 -14.19 55.78
CA PHE A 122 22.50 -15.40 55.75
C PHE A 122 23.53 -15.44 56.87
N VAL A 123 24.27 -14.35 57.09
CA VAL A 123 25.25 -14.26 58.20
C VAL A 123 24.57 -14.38 59.57
N MET A 124 23.43 -13.70 59.75
CA MET A 124 22.66 -13.85 60.99
C MET A 124 22.16 -15.28 61.24
N HIS A 125 21.75 -15.97 60.17
CA HIS A 125 21.31 -17.37 60.25
C HIS A 125 22.45 -18.31 60.64
N LEU A 126 23.66 -18.10 60.11
CA LEU A 126 24.84 -18.88 60.49
C LEU A 126 25.18 -18.66 61.99
N ALA A 127 25.10 -17.43 62.49
CA ALA A 127 25.31 -17.12 63.87
C ALA A 127 24.26 -17.78 64.79
N GLN A 128 22.98 -17.65 64.47
CA GLN A 128 21.87 -18.20 65.23
C GLN A 128 21.88 -19.75 65.26
N SER A 129 22.33 -20.40 64.19
CA SER A 129 22.42 -21.85 64.08
C SER A 129 23.71 -22.42 64.67
N GLY A 130 24.67 -21.57 65.11
CA GLY A 130 25.98 -21.98 65.59
C GLY A 130 26.82 -22.64 64.48
N SER A 131 26.53 -22.35 63.19
CA SER A 131 27.16 -22.97 62.01
C SER A 131 28.34 -22.16 61.45
N GLU A 132 28.72 -21.03 62.05
CA GLU A 132 29.80 -20.16 61.58
C GLU A 132 31.14 -20.90 61.46
N ASP A 133 31.50 -21.65 62.52
CA ASP A 133 32.75 -22.44 62.53
C ASP A 133 32.76 -23.53 61.47
N ASN A 134 31.64 -24.15 61.23
CA ASN A 134 31.51 -25.21 60.21
C ASN A 134 31.62 -24.59 58.81
N PHE A 135 31.00 -23.46 58.57
CA PHE A 135 31.09 -22.71 57.33
C PHE A 135 32.55 -22.28 57.05
N ALA A 136 33.24 -21.72 58.05
CA ALA A 136 34.65 -21.34 57.91
C ALA A 136 35.58 -22.56 57.71
N LYS A 137 35.35 -23.68 58.41
CA LYS A 137 36.12 -24.93 58.22
C LYS A 137 35.92 -25.55 56.85
N ALA A 138 34.70 -25.45 56.29
CA ALA A 138 34.41 -25.98 54.97
C ALA A 138 35.14 -25.24 53.83
N GLN A 139 35.42 -23.95 54.00
CA GLN A 139 36.09 -23.10 53.01
C GLN A 139 37.62 -23.32 52.97
N LYS A 140 38.26 -23.56 54.13
CA LYS A 140 39.73 -23.68 54.24
C LYS A 140 40.39 -24.63 53.26
N PRO A 141 39.89 -25.86 53.04
CA PRO A 141 40.49 -26.81 52.08
C PRO A 141 40.42 -26.36 50.63
N LEU A 142 39.50 -25.42 50.31
CA LEU A 142 39.22 -24.94 48.97
C LEU A 142 39.83 -23.59 48.62
N GLU A 143 40.54 -22.95 49.53
CA GLU A 143 41.18 -21.63 49.32
C GLU A 143 42.08 -21.60 48.07
N ASN A 144 42.77 -22.72 47.78
CA ASN A 144 43.62 -22.87 46.59
C ASN A 144 42.88 -23.37 45.33
N ASN A 145 41.57 -23.60 45.42
CA ASN A 145 40.75 -24.00 44.27
C ASN A 145 39.54 -23.02 44.16
N PRO A 146 39.74 -21.92 43.47
CA PRO A 146 38.71 -20.87 43.37
C PRO A 146 37.37 -21.37 42.80
N LYS A 147 37.42 -22.31 41.86
CA LYS A 147 36.20 -22.89 41.23
C LYS A 147 35.35 -23.65 42.27
N SER A 148 35.97 -24.62 42.97
CA SER A 148 35.26 -25.42 43.96
C SER A 148 34.83 -24.56 45.18
N HIS A 149 35.62 -23.57 45.52
CA HIS A 149 35.29 -22.62 46.61
C HIS A 149 34.03 -21.84 46.28
N TYR A 150 33.93 -21.24 45.08
CA TYR A 150 32.74 -20.51 44.68
C TYR A 150 31.49 -21.43 44.60
N GLN A 151 31.63 -22.64 44.10
CA GLN A 151 30.56 -23.63 44.08
C GLN A 151 30.05 -23.97 45.48
N LEU A 152 30.96 -24.19 46.43
CA LEU A 152 30.60 -24.42 47.84
C LEU A 152 29.78 -23.25 48.42
N LEU A 153 30.20 -22.01 48.14
CA LEU A 153 29.47 -20.82 48.61
C LEU A 153 28.06 -20.75 48.01
N CYS A 154 27.93 -21.04 46.71
CA CYS A 154 26.62 -21.15 46.06
C CYS A 154 25.72 -22.21 46.72
N ASP A 155 26.29 -23.38 47.09
CA ASP A 155 25.53 -24.45 47.72
C ASP A 155 25.09 -24.09 49.15
N TRP A 156 25.91 -23.41 49.91
CA TRP A 156 25.52 -22.90 51.24
C TRP A 156 24.40 -21.86 51.15
N VAL A 157 24.51 -20.88 50.25
CA VAL A 157 23.47 -19.85 50.05
C VAL A 157 22.19 -20.50 49.53
N ARG A 158 22.31 -21.47 48.62
CA ARG A 158 21.15 -22.23 48.11
C ARG A 158 20.46 -23.01 49.23
N GLY A 159 21.21 -23.71 50.06
CA GLY A 159 20.65 -24.39 51.26
C GLY A 159 19.89 -23.45 52.17
N PHE A 160 20.43 -22.27 52.43
CA PHE A 160 19.75 -21.23 53.20
C PHE A 160 18.45 -20.76 52.54
N LEU A 161 18.46 -20.46 51.24
CA LEU A 161 17.27 -20.06 50.48
C LEU A 161 16.16 -21.12 50.51
N LEU A 162 16.51 -22.40 50.40
CA LEU A 162 15.54 -23.51 50.48
C LEU A 162 14.82 -23.56 51.84
N THR A 163 15.48 -23.20 52.92
CA THR A 163 14.86 -23.15 54.27
C THR A 163 13.77 -22.08 54.40
N ARG A 164 13.77 -21.07 53.50
CA ARG A 164 12.87 -19.93 53.51
C ARG A 164 11.88 -19.86 52.34
N ASN A 165 11.87 -20.87 51.46
CA ASN A 165 11.17 -20.82 50.18
C ASN A 165 11.53 -19.55 49.38
N GLY A 166 12.79 -19.10 49.47
CA GLY A 166 13.28 -17.88 48.83
C GLY A 166 13.63 -18.12 47.35
N GLU A 167 13.54 -17.09 46.55
CA GLU A 167 13.92 -17.11 45.14
C GLU A 167 15.44 -17.15 44.95
N ASN A 168 15.92 -17.91 43.98
CA ASN A 168 17.33 -18.05 43.63
C ASN A 168 17.94 -16.86 42.86
N LYS A 169 17.16 -15.80 42.61
CA LYS A 169 17.53 -14.64 41.79
C LYS A 169 18.85 -13.99 42.18
N TYR A 170 19.07 -13.77 43.48
CA TYR A 170 20.26 -13.11 44.01
C TYR A 170 21.34 -14.06 44.54
N LEU A 171 21.18 -15.37 44.40
CA LEU A 171 22.10 -16.40 44.92
C LEU A 171 23.55 -16.16 44.48
N ASN A 172 23.78 -15.98 43.19
CA ASN A 172 25.11 -15.82 42.61
C ASN A 172 25.79 -14.52 43.10
N GLU A 173 25.00 -13.45 43.21
CA GLU A 173 25.51 -12.17 43.69
C GLU A 173 25.95 -12.28 45.16
N VAL A 174 25.15 -12.86 46.05
CA VAL A 174 25.51 -13.10 47.45
C VAL A 174 26.73 -14.00 47.57
N ALA A 175 26.82 -15.08 46.80
CA ALA A 175 27.99 -15.96 46.78
C ALA A 175 29.26 -15.19 46.33
N ALA A 176 29.14 -14.32 45.32
CA ALA A 176 30.24 -13.49 44.84
C ALA A 176 30.67 -12.46 45.89
N LEU A 177 29.73 -11.85 46.61
CA LEU A 177 30.03 -10.90 47.71
C LEU A 177 30.82 -11.59 48.83
N ILE A 178 30.45 -12.82 49.20
CA ILE A 178 31.22 -13.58 50.20
C ILE A 178 32.59 -13.95 49.65
N PHE A 179 32.68 -14.41 48.41
CA PHE A 179 33.91 -14.86 47.77
C PHE A 179 34.93 -13.74 47.58
N CYS A 180 34.47 -12.54 47.24
CA CYS A 180 35.30 -11.38 46.93
C CYS A 180 35.42 -10.37 48.09
N SER A 181 34.86 -10.67 49.26
CA SER A 181 34.67 -9.72 50.39
C SER A 181 35.93 -8.95 50.84
N HIS A 182 37.12 -9.48 50.55
CA HIS A 182 38.37 -8.84 50.93
C HIS A 182 39.04 -8.03 49.80
N HIS A 183 38.41 -7.94 48.65
CA HIS A 183 39.10 -7.41 47.47
C HIS A 183 38.45 -6.20 46.80
N HIS A 184 37.26 -5.76 47.21
CA HIS A 184 36.60 -4.57 46.65
C HIS A 184 35.72 -3.84 47.65
N VAL A 185 35.52 -2.56 47.41
CA VAL A 185 34.57 -1.72 48.13
C VAL A 185 33.18 -1.91 47.48
N GLN A 186 32.13 -1.89 48.26
CA GLN A 186 30.76 -2.16 47.79
C GLN A 186 29.90 -0.92 47.93
N ALA A 187 29.25 -0.53 46.82
CA ALA A 187 28.22 0.51 46.80
C ALA A 187 26.84 -0.12 46.71
N VAL A 188 26.07 -0.06 47.79
CA VAL A 188 24.69 -0.58 47.79
C VAL A 188 23.75 0.39 47.08
N VAL A 189 23.20 -0.04 45.94
CA VAL A 189 22.23 0.72 45.16
C VAL A 189 20.86 0.57 45.80
N LYS A 190 20.30 1.66 46.33
CA LYS A 190 19.00 1.70 47.02
C LYS A 190 17.87 1.90 46.02
N ALA A 191 17.72 1.00 45.06
CA ALA A 191 16.63 1.02 44.06
C ALA A 191 16.08 -0.38 43.93
N SER A 192 14.76 -0.50 43.84
CA SER A 192 14.08 -1.79 43.59
C SER A 192 14.00 -2.09 42.10
N THR A 193 14.16 -3.36 41.75
CA THR A 193 13.89 -3.85 40.38
C THR A 193 12.39 -3.95 40.08
N GLU A 194 11.57 -3.95 41.14
CA GLU A 194 10.09 -4.06 41.02
C GLU A 194 9.46 -2.68 41.09
N GLN A 195 8.53 -2.43 40.16
CA GLN A 195 7.75 -1.19 40.12
C GLN A 195 6.31 -1.48 39.71
N VAL A 196 5.36 -0.69 40.26
CA VAL A 196 3.95 -0.75 39.89
C VAL A 196 3.57 0.50 39.09
N VAL A 197 3.06 0.30 37.88
CA VAL A 197 2.54 1.38 37.02
C VAL A 197 1.03 1.40 37.14
N GLU A 198 0.47 2.55 37.51
CA GLU A 198 -0.96 2.73 37.75
C GLU A 198 -1.66 3.54 36.64
N GLY A 199 -2.98 3.43 36.60
CA GLY A 199 -3.83 4.22 35.69
C GLY A 199 -3.73 3.79 34.23
N LEU A 200 -3.49 2.50 33.97
CA LEU A 200 -3.53 1.91 32.63
C LEU A 200 -4.97 1.65 32.19
N LEU A 201 -5.24 1.89 30.91
CA LEU A 201 -6.57 1.76 30.30
C LEU A 201 -6.72 0.49 29.48
N GLY A 202 -5.62 -0.14 29.09
CA GLY A 202 -5.61 -1.32 28.22
C GLY A 202 -6.13 -2.58 28.90
N ALA A 203 -6.89 -3.38 28.17
CA ALA A 203 -7.33 -4.71 28.58
C ALA A 203 -6.29 -5.76 28.15
N HIS A 204 -5.31 -6.04 29.01
CA HIS A 204 -4.28 -7.07 28.81
C HIS A 204 -4.17 -7.92 30.05
N ASP A 205 -3.87 -9.21 29.91
CA ASP A 205 -3.80 -10.16 31.04
C ASP A 205 -2.82 -9.74 32.15
N ALA A 206 -1.76 -9.03 31.77
CA ALA A 206 -0.77 -8.48 32.71
C ALA A 206 -1.26 -7.22 33.45
N VAL A 207 -2.35 -6.58 32.99
CA VAL A 207 -2.91 -5.37 33.59
C VAL A 207 -4.09 -5.75 34.47
N GLN A 208 -3.92 -5.67 35.80
CA GLN A 208 -4.96 -5.98 36.75
C GLN A 208 -5.56 -4.71 37.34
N LYS A 209 -6.84 -4.45 37.10
CA LYS A 209 -7.55 -3.26 37.61
C LYS A 209 -6.86 -1.92 37.29
N GLY A 210 -6.25 -1.82 36.10
CA GLY A 210 -5.55 -0.62 35.66
C GLY A 210 -4.14 -0.47 36.24
N THR A 211 -3.59 -1.52 36.87
CA THR A 211 -2.22 -1.54 37.40
C THR A 211 -1.39 -2.63 36.72
N TYR A 212 -0.12 -2.36 36.48
CA TYR A 212 0.86 -3.32 35.98
C TYR A 212 2.07 -3.34 36.90
N ALA A 213 2.26 -4.48 37.58
CA ALA A 213 3.46 -4.72 38.36
C ALA A 213 4.51 -5.38 37.46
N PHE A 214 5.66 -4.75 37.30
CA PHE A 214 6.74 -5.32 36.52
C PHE A 214 8.03 -5.41 37.32
N ASP A 215 8.82 -6.45 37.06
CA ASP A 215 10.21 -6.56 37.47
C ASP A 215 11.09 -6.21 36.26
N TYR A 216 11.99 -5.25 36.47
CA TYR A 216 12.87 -4.75 35.42
C TYR A 216 13.73 -5.85 34.78
N LEU A 217 14.31 -6.75 35.57
CA LEU A 217 15.16 -7.83 35.05
C LEU A 217 14.37 -8.87 34.26
N VAL A 218 13.20 -9.24 34.74
CA VAL A 218 12.28 -10.15 34.01
C VAL A 218 11.79 -9.52 32.72
N PHE A 219 11.54 -8.21 32.75
CA PHE A 219 11.14 -7.47 31.56
C PHE A 219 12.28 -7.43 30.51
N GLN A 220 13.51 -7.17 30.92
CA GLN A 220 14.68 -7.17 30.03
C GLN A 220 14.91 -8.54 29.39
N GLU A 221 14.77 -9.62 30.14
CA GLU A 221 14.86 -10.99 29.60
C GLU A 221 13.75 -11.28 28.55
N LYS A 222 12.51 -10.86 28.84
CA LYS A 222 11.41 -10.97 27.88
C LYS A 222 11.65 -10.13 26.63
N LEU A 223 12.15 -8.92 26.79
CA LEU A 223 12.49 -8.03 25.68
C LEU A 223 13.59 -8.63 24.81
N GLY A 224 14.65 -9.17 25.42
CA GLY A 224 15.73 -9.85 24.71
C GLY A 224 15.20 -11.04 23.89
N ARG A 225 14.40 -11.92 24.49
CA ARG A 225 13.76 -13.04 23.78
C ARG A 225 12.82 -12.56 22.67
N PHE A 226 12.04 -11.52 22.92
CA PHE A 226 11.17 -10.95 21.90
C PHE A 226 11.96 -10.43 20.70
N SER A 227 13.04 -9.68 20.95
CA SER A 227 13.89 -9.11 19.91
C SER A 227 14.66 -10.17 19.12
N SER A 228 15.15 -11.23 19.79
CA SER A 228 15.98 -12.28 19.16
C SER A 228 15.15 -13.38 18.49
N GLU A 229 13.94 -13.66 18.96
CA GLU A 229 13.14 -14.76 18.43
C GLU A 229 11.87 -14.29 17.70
N SER A 230 11.07 -13.41 18.36
CA SER A 230 9.74 -13.05 17.84
C SER A 230 9.84 -12.07 16.68
N VAL A 231 10.71 -11.06 16.77
CA VAL A 231 10.91 -10.07 15.70
C VAL A 231 11.42 -10.71 14.41
N PRO A 232 12.51 -11.52 14.42
CA PRO A 232 12.98 -12.17 13.20
C PRO A 232 11.95 -13.13 12.59
N ARG A 233 11.20 -13.88 13.42
CA ARG A 233 10.12 -14.74 12.92
C ARG A 233 9.00 -13.94 12.26
N PHE A 234 8.64 -12.79 12.83
CA PHE A 234 7.64 -11.90 12.24
C PHE A 234 8.13 -11.29 10.93
N GLU A 235 9.39 -10.89 10.84
CA GLU A 235 10.01 -10.38 9.62
C GLU A 235 10.04 -11.45 8.52
N GLN A 236 10.45 -12.68 8.84
CA GLN A 236 10.42 -13.80 7.91
C GLN A 236 9.00 -14.12 7.43
N TYR A 237 8.01 -14.11 8.34
CA TYR A 237 6.61 -14.26 7.98
C TYR A 237 6.15 -13.15 7.04
N HIS A 238 6.53 -11.91 7.32
CA HIS A 238 6.15 -10.76 6.48
C HIS A 238 6.78 -10.87 5.09
N GLN A 239 8.06 -11.22 4.99
CA GLN A 239 8.76 -11.44 3.73
C GLN A 239 8.09 -12.55 2.91
N LEU A 240 7.87 -13.72 3.53
CA LEU A 240 7.20 -14.84 2.85
C LEU A 240 5.80 -14.47 2.36
N ARG A 241 5.05 -13.72 3.18
CA ARG A 241 3.73 -13.20 2.79
C ARG A 241 3.80 -12.30 1.57
N VAL A 242 4.78 -11.38 1.51
CA VAL A 242 4.98 -10.48 0.37
C VAL A 242 5.35 -11.28 -0.87
N GLU A 243 6.31 -12.21 -0.76
CA GLU A 243 6.73 -13.08 -1.87
C GLU A 243 5.58 -13.91 -2.45
N LEU A 244 4.75 -14.50 -1.58
CA LEU A 244 3.58 -15.27 -2.01
C LEU A 244 2.54 -14.38 -2.71
N ILE A 245 2.31 -13.17 -2.19
CA ILE A 245 1.39 -12.21 -2.81
C ILE A 245 1.89 -11.78 -4.18
N GLU A 246 3.17 -11.43 -4.32
CA GLU A 246 3.74 -11.03 -5.61
C GLU A 246 3.71 -12.18 -6.61
N ARG A 247 4.05 -13.39 -6.20
CA ARG A 247 3.95 -14.58 -7.05
C ARG A 247 2.52 -14.85 -7.54
N GLU A 248 1.52 -14.73 -6.66
CA GLU A 248 0.12 -14.91 -7.06
C GLU A 248 -0.37 -13.75 -7.96
N LYS A 249 0.10 -12.52 -7.75
CA LYS A 249 -0.18 -11.39 -8.65
C LYS A 249 0.36 -11.62 -10.05
N GLU A 250 1.59 -12.11 -10.17
CA GLU A 250 2.21 -12.46 -11.45
C GLU A 250 1.43 -13.59 -12.16
N LEU A 251 1.11 -14.67 -11.43
CA LEU A 251 0.32 -15.78 -11.97
C LEU A 251 -1.07 -15.36 -12.47
N LEU A 252 -1.69 -14.42 -11.79
CA LEU A 252 -3.00 -13.87 -12.14
C LEU A 252 -2.90 -12.68 -13.10
N ARG A 253 -1.69 -12.23 -13.45
CA ARG A 253 -1.42 -11.09 -14.34
C ARG A 253 -2.15 -9.82 -13.90
N LEU A 254 -2.23 -9.57 -12.58
CA LEU A 254 -3.04 -8.48 -12.03
C LEU A 254 -2.58 -7.09 -12.44
N ASP A 255 -1.32 -6.92 -12.81
CA ASP A 255 -0.78 -5.64 -13.28
C ASP A 255 -1.39 -5.19 -14.62
N GLU A 256 -1.86 -6.14 -15.44
CA GLU A 256 -2.54 -5.84 -16.69
C GLU A 256 -3.92 -5.21 -16.48
N PHE A 257 -4.51 -5.38 -15.32
CA PHE A 257 -5.85 -4.87 -14.97
C PHE A 257 -5.81 -3.59 -14.13
N LYS A 258 -4.62 -3.00 -13.93
CA LYS A 258 -4.53 -1.68 -13.32
C LYS A 258 -5.03 -0.63 -14.31
N PRO A 259 -5.99 0.23 -13.91
CA PRO A 259 -6.45 1.29 -14.79
C PRO A 259 -5.32 2.27 -15.07
N THR A 260 -5.02 2.48 -16.36
CA THR A 260 -4.02 3.46 -16.81
C THR A 260 -4.70 4.80 -17.02
N VAL A 261 -4.33 5.79 -16.22
CA VAL A 261 -4.82 7.15 -16.41
C VAL A 261 -3.84 7.88 -17.31
N PHE A 262 -4.29 8.20 -18.52
CA PHE A 262 -3.57 9.16 -19.33
C PHE A 262 -3.61 10.53 -18.64
N ALA A 263 -2.47 11.15 -18.48
CA ALA A 263 -2.32 12.48 -17.88
C ALA A 263 -2.93 13.62 -18.73
N ALA A 264 -3.54 13.30 -19.85
CA ALA A 264 -4.26 14.24 -20.70
C ALA A 264 -5.61 14.62 -20.07
N PHE A 265 -5.51 15.49 -19.27
CA PHE A 265 -6.25 16.31 -18.43
C PHE A 265 -7.61 16.79 -18.81
N VAL A 266 -7.98 16.67 -19.97
CA VAL A 266 -8.86 17.55 -20.63
C VAL A 266 -10.29 17.06 -20.67
N ARG A 267 -10.45 15.76 -20.68
CA ARG A 267 -11.76 15.15 -20.43
C ARG A 267 -12.16 15.15 -18.96
N ASN A 268 -11.24 15.44 -18.05
CA ASN A 268 -11.53 15.37 -16.62
C ASN A 268 -12.64 16.33 -16.22
N MET A 269 -12.65 17.55 -16.78
CA MET A 269 -13.75 18.49 -16.52
C MET A 269 -15.09 17.99 -17.07
N LEU A 270 -15.11 17.47 -18.31
CA LEU A 270 -16.32 16.88 -18.89
C LEU A 270 -16.76 15.64 -18.10
N ILE A 271 -15.82 14.81 -17.66
CA ILE A 271 -16.12 13.65 -16.84
C ILE A 271 -16.70 14.07 -15.49
N ASP A 272 -16.07 15.01 -14.81
CA ASP A 272 -16.48 15.45 -13.47
C ASP A 272 -17.78 16.26 -13.49
N THR A 273 -18.00 17.10 -14.51
CA THR A 273 -19.15 17.99 -14.56
C THR A 273 -20.36 17.41 -15.28
N VAL A 274 -20.16 16.49 -16.21
CA VAL A 274 -21.24 15.95 -17.05
C VAL A 274 -21.44 14.46 -16.85
N TYR A 275 -20.39 13.66 -17.05
CA TYR A 275 -20.55 12.20 -17.04
C TYR A 275 -20.65 11.64 -15.61
N LEU A 276 -19.88 12.12 -14.66
CA LEU A 276 -19.93 11.62 -13.29
C LEU A 276 -21.29 11.91 -12.62
N PRO A 277 -21.91 13.10 -12.74
CA PRO A 277 -23.27 13.31 -12.26
C PRO A 277 -24.30 12.39 -12.98
N LEU A 278 -24.11 12.13 -14.27
CA LEU A 278 -25.03 11.31 -15.05
C LEU A 278 -25.01 9.84 -14.63
N VAL A 279 -23.82 9.26 -14.47
CA VAL A 279 -23.64 7.82 -14.15
C VAL A 279 -23.39 7.58 -12.66
N GLY A 280 -23.12 8.62 -11.90
CA GLY A 280 -22.69 8.53 -10.51
C GLY A 280 -23.70 7.86 -9.59
N ASP A 281 -24.98 8.13 -9.79
CA ASP A 281 -26.06 7.50 -9.00
C ASP A 281 -26.11 5.99 -9.24
N ASN A 282 -25.93 5.53 -10.48
CA ASN A 282 -25.86 4.12 -10.80
C ASN A 282 -24.62 3.46 -10.18
N LEU A 283 -23.45 4.10 -10.34
CA LEU A 283 -22.21 3.59 -9.75
C LEU A 283 -22.31 3.54 -8.21
N ALA A 284 -22.87 4.55 -7.58
CA ALA A 284 -23.08 4.59 -6.14
C ALA A 284 -24.01 3.46 -5.64
N LYS A 285 -25.09 3.17 -6.40
CA LYS A 285 -25.98 2.03 -6.13
C LYS A 285 -25.22 0.70 -6.21
N GLN A 286 -24.41 0.51 -7.25
CA GLN A 286 -23.64 -0.71 -7.44
C GLN A 286 -22.55 -0.92 -6.38
N ILE A 287 -21.94 0.17 -5.86
CA ILE A 287 -20.89 0.12 -4.82
C ILE A 287 -21.49 -0.02 -3.42
N GLY A 288 -22.79 0.21 -3.25
CA GLY A 288 -23.44 0.21 -1.94
C GLY A 288 -23.19 1.49 -1.12
N ALA A 289 -22.84 2.59 -1.77
CA ALA A 289 -22.57 3.88 -1.14
C ALA A 289 -23.83 4.74 -0.88
N THR A 290 -24.99 4.27 -1.31
CA THR A 290 -26.26 4.93 -1.02
C THR A 290 -26.69 4.60 0.42
N GLY A 291 -26.86 5.63 1.28
CA GLY A 291 -27.29 5.45 2.66
C GLY A 291 -28.63 4.74 2.79
N ASP A 292 -28.89 4.20 3.97
CA ASP A 292 -30.02 3.34 4.35
C ASP A 292 -31.44 3.87 4.04
N THR A 293 -31.57 5.12 3.62
CA THR A 293 -32.85 5.78 3.37
C THR A 293 -33.39 5.68 1.94
N LYS A 294 -32.56 5.26 0.96
CA LYS A 294 -33.00 5.04 -0.42
C LYS A 294 -33.12 3.55 -0.71
N ARG A 295 -34.29 2.97 -0.44
CA ARG A 295 -34.71 1.70 -1.02
C ARG A 295 -34.79 1.85 -2.54
N THR A 296 -33.74 1.44 -3.25
CA THR A 296 -33.81 1.23 -4.69
C THR A 296 -33.75 -0.26 -4.93
N ASP A 297 -34.86 -0.83 -5.36
CA ASP A 297 -34.99 -2.25 -5.71
C ASP A 297 -34.15 -2.64 -6.95
N LEU A 298 -33.56 -1.66 -7.62
CA LEU A 298 -32.71 -1.83 -8.79
C LEU A 298 -31.24 -1.57 -8.40
N MET A 299 -30.51 -2.61 -8.21
CA MET A 299 -29.06 -2.60 -8.03
C MET A 299 -28.35 -2.55 -9.40
N GLY A 300 -28.58 -1.53 -10.15
CA GLY A 300 -28.29 -1.26 -11.52
C GLY A 300 -27.07 -1.93 -12.18
N LEU A 301 -27.22 -2.18 -13.45
CA LEU A 301 -26.17 -2.40 -14.44
C LEU A 301 -26.11 -1.15 -15.31
N LEU A 302 -24.92 -0.65 -15.59
CA LEU A 302 -24.73 0.51 -16.45
C LEU A 302 -24.55 0.07 -17.90
N LEU A 303 -25.38 0.60 -18.78
CA LEU A 303 -25.31 0.33 -20.21
C LEU A 303 -25.01 1.63 -20.98
N LEU A 304 -23.86 1.67 -21.64
CA LEU A 304 -23.39 2.82 -22.42
C LEU A 304 -23.55 2.52 -23.93
N ILE A 305 -24.54 3.14 -24.56
CA ILE A 305 -24.75 3.02 -25.99
C ILE A 305 -24.41 4.35 -26.65
N SER A 306 -23.34 4.39 -27.41
CA SER A 306 -22.92 5.59 -28.13
C SER A 306 -22.08 5.21 -29.36
N PRO A 307 -21.94 6.11 -30.32
CA PRO A 307 -21.07 5.89 -31.45
C PRO A 307 -19.65 5.49 -31.07
N PRO A 308 -18.93 4.79 -31.95
CA PRO A 308 -17.53 4.47 -31.70
C PRO A 308 -16.67 5.74 -31.63
N GLY A 309 -15.57 5.69 -30.85
CA GLY A 309 -14.64 6.83 -30.71
C GLY A 309 -15.02 7.91 -29.71
N TYR A 310 -16.13 7.76 -28.97
CA TYR A 310 -16.54 8.67 -27.87
C TYR A 310 -15.75 8.48 -26.58
N GLY A 311 -14.82 7.51 -26.56
CA GLY A 311 -13.98 7.26 -25.41
C GLY A 311 -14.67 6.58 -24.24
N LYS A 312 -15.70 5.75 -24.50
CA LYS A 312 -16.39 4.95 -23.47
C LYS A 312 -15.41 4.20 -22.56
N THR A 313 -14.47 3.49 -23.17
CA THR A 313 -13.45 2.70 -22.44
C THR A 313 -12.58 3.60 -21.58
N VAL A 314 -12.06 4.71 -22.13
CA VAL A 314 -11.20 5.66 -21.39
C VAL A 314 -11.95 6.32 -20.24
N LEU A 315 -13.24 6.64 -20.44
CA LEU A 315 -14.11 7.19 -19.39
C LEU A 315 -14.25 6.20 -18.22
N MET A 316 -14.53 4.94 -18.52
CA MET A 316 -14.73 3.93 -17.47
C MET A 316 -13.41 3.56 -16.77
N GLU A 317 -12.33 3.52 -17.50
CA GLU A 317 -10.98 3.30 -16.95
C GLU A 317 -10.58 4.45 -15.99
N TYR A 318 -10.83 5.69 -16.37
CA TYR A 318 -10.64 6.86 -15.49
C TYR A 318 -11.49 6.78 -14.22
N LEU A 319 -12.79 6.43 -14.37
CA LEU A 319 -13.68 6.27 -13.22
C LEU A 319 -13.24 5.13 -12.30
N ALA A 320 -12.80 4.00 -12.87
CA ALA A 320 -12.26 2.89 -12.09
C ALA A 320 -11.04 3.31 -11.27
N ASN A 321 -10.13 4.08 -11.87
CA ASN A 321 -8.98 4.64 -11.17
C ASN A 321 -9.40 5.57 -10.03
N ARG A 322 -10.30 6.53 -10.30
CA ARG A 322 -10.80 7.48 -9.29
C ARG A 322 -11.52 6.80 -8.12
N LEU A 323 -12.21 5.69 -8.38
CA LEU A 323 -12.92 4.90 -7.38
C LEU A 323 -12.02 3.86 -6.68
N GLY A 324 -10.75 3.72 -7.10
CA GLY A 324 -9.83 2.71 -6.57
C GLY A 324 -10.26 1.29 -6.89
N LEU A 325 -10.85 1.06 -8.09
CA LEU A 325 -11.30 -0.24 -8.58
C LEU A 325 -10.28 -0.81 -9.56
N ILE A 326 -10.12 -2.12 -9.55
CA ILE A 326 -9.44 -2.86 -10.62
C ILE A 326 -10.32 -2.79 -11.87
N PHE A 327 -9.74 -2.50 -13.03
CA PHE A 327 -10.45 -2.38 -14.28
C PHE A 327 -10.32 -3.65 -15.11
N MET A 328 -11.36 -4.50 -15.10
CA MET A 328 -11.39 -5.75 -15.84
C MET A 328 -12.13 -5.56 -17.16
N LYS A 329 -11.37 -5.29 -18.22
CA LYS A 329 -11.92 -5.15 -19.57
C LYS A 329 -12.12 -6.52 -20.21
N ILE A 330 -13.35 -6.78 -20.62
CA ILE A 330 -13.77 -7.97 -21.38
C ILE A 330 -14.05 -7.53 -22.84
N ASN A 331 -13.39 -8.17 -23.79
CA ASN A 331 -13.47 -7.80 -25.20
C ASN A 331 -14.61 -8.56 -25.89
N GLY A 332 -15.69 -7.86 -26.24
CA GLY A 332 -16.85 -8.43 -26.92
C GLY A 332 -16.53 -9.10 -28.25
N PRO A 333 -15.76 -8.48 -29.17
CA PRO A 333 -15.31 -9.12 -30.41
C PRO A 333 -14.55 -10.44 -30.21
N ALA A 334 -13.74 -10.56 -29.14
CA ALA A 334 -13.04 -11.80 -28.83
C ALA A 334 -13.97 -12.89 -28.27
N LEU A 335 -15.00 -12.50 -27.49
CA LEU A 335 -16.06 -13.43 -27.08
C LEU A 335 -16.82 -13.96 -28.27
N GLY A 336 -17.24 -13.07 -29.19
CA GLY A 336 -17.99 -13.44 -30.39
C GLY A 336 -19.42 -13.87 -30.10
N HIS A 337 -20.15 -14.22 -31.19
CA HIS A 337 -21.56 -14.61 -31.12
C HIS A 337 -21.80 -16.07 -30.72
N GLU A 338 -20.76 -16.86 -30.48
CA GLU A 338 -20.89 -18.28 -30.15
C GLU A 338 -20.82 -18.55 -28.63
N VAL A 339 -20.35 -17.59 -27.83
CA VAL A 339 -20.27 -17.73 -26.38
C VAL A 339 -21.63 -17.48 -25.74
N THR A 340 -22.21 -18.50 -25.14
CA THR A 340 -23.49 -18.42 -24.41
C THR A 340 -23.36 -18.73 -22.93
N SER A 341 -22.24 -19.36 -22.53
CA SER A 341 -21.96 -19.84 -21.17
C SER A 341 -20.88 -19.00 -20.49
N LEU A 342 -20.86 -19.01 -19.16
CA LEU A 342 -19.76 -18.48 -18.34
C LEU A 342 -18.71 -19.57 -17.97
N ASP A 343 -18.85 -20.77 -18.51
CA ASP A 343 -17.84 -21.81 -18.39
C ASP A 343 -16.75 -21.64 -19.46
N PRO A 344 -15.47 -21.47 -19.06
CA PRO A 344 -14.38 -21.37 -20.02
C PRO A 344 -14.20 -22.62 -20.92
N GLU A 345 -14.64 -23.79 -20.45
CA GLU A 345 -14.54 -25.03 -21.25
C GLU A 345 -15.52 -25.06 -22.42
N ASP A 346 -16.64 -24.32 -22.34
CA ASP A 346 -17.61 -24.20 -23.41
C ASP A 346 -17.22 -23.18 -24.50
N ALA A 347 -16.10 -22.46 -24.29
CA ALA A 347 -15.67 -21.43 -25.23
C ALA A 347 -15.15 -22.01 -26.54
N PRO A 348 -15.56 -21.44 -27.71
CA PRO A 348 -15.29 -22.01 -29.04
C PRO A 348 -13.81 -21.91 -29.46
N ASN A 349 -13.06 -20.98 -28.89
CA ASN A 349 -11.67 -20.76 -29.24
C ASN A 349 -10.87 -20.22 -28.04
N ALA A 350 -9.54 -20.16 -28.16
CA ALA A 350 -8.65 -19.72 -27.07
C ALA A 350 -8.87 -18.26 -26.65
N GLY A 351 -9.17 -17.36 -27.59
CA GLY A 351 -9.44 -15.95 -27.30
C GLY A 351 -10.72 -15.77 -26.49
N ALA A 352 -11.80 -16.44 -26.87
CA ALA A 352 -13.06 -16.44 -26.14
C ALA A 352 -12.89 -17.05 -24.74
N ARG A 353 -12.13 -18.17 -24.64
CA ARG A 353 -11.82 -18.82 -23.37
C ARG A 353 -11.10 -17.86 -22.42
N GLU A 354 -10.12 -17.11 -22.92
CA GLU A 354 -9.36 -16.15 -22.11
C GLU A 354 -10.27 -15.02 -21.56
N GLU A 355 -11.19 -14.50 -22.39
CA GLU A 355 -12.15 -13.49 -21.95
C GLU A 355 -13.11 -14.02 -20.87
N VAL A 356 -13.59 -15.27 -21.02
CA VAL A 356 -14.44 -15.91 -20.01
C VAL A 356 -13.66 -16.18 -18.71
N ILE A 357 -12.38 -16.57 -18.80
CA ILE A 357 -11.50 -16.72 -17.63
C ILE A 357 -11.31 -15.37 -16.90
N LYS A 358 -11.05 -14.28 -17.64
CA LYS A 358 -10.95 -12.92 -17.06
C LYS A 358 -12.24 -12.53 -16.35
N LEU A 359 -13.38 -12.80 -16.95
CA LEU A 359 -14.68 -12.52 -16.31
C LEU A 359 -14.86 -13.31 -15.02
N ASN A 360 -14.56 -14.60 -15.02
CA ASN A 360 -14.64 -15.44 -13.82
C ASN A 360 -13.62 -15.01 -12.75
N LEU A 361 -12.44 -14.54 -13.15
CA LEU A 361 -11.47 -13.94 -12.22
C LEU A 361 -12.04 -12.68 -11.56
N ALA A 362 -12.70 -11.80 -12.30
CA ALA A 362 -13.35 -10.62 -11.75
C ALA A 362 -14.45 -10.98 -10.73
N LEU A 363 -15.24 -12.01 -11.02
CA LEU A 363 -16.26 -12.53 -10.11
C LEU A 363 -15.64 -13.16 -8.86
N GLU A 364 -14.52 -13.87 -9.00
CA GLU A 364 -13.79 -14.48 -7.88
C GLU A 364 -13.16 -13.43 -6.97
N MET A 365 -12.61 -12.33 -7.51
CA MET A 365 -12.17 -11.17 -6.73
C MET A 365 -13.31 -10.64 -5.87
N GLY A 366 -14.51 -10.55 -6.43
CA GLY A 366 -15.75 -10.26 -5.73
C GLY A 366 -15.79 -8.95 -4.95
N ASN A 367 -14.76 -8.09 -5.06
CA ASN A 367 -14.71 -6.79 -4.41
C ASN A 367 -13.68 -5.87 -5.07
N ASN A 368 -13.95 -4.56 -5.04
CA ASN A 368 -13.09 -3.52 -5.63
C ASN A 368 -12.75 -3.75 -7.12
N VAL A 369 -13.72 -4.21 -7.91
CA VAL A 369 -13.53 -4.48 -9.33
C VAL A 369 -14.63 -3.83 -10.16
N MET A 370 -14.25 -3.27 -11.31
CA MET A 370 -15.14 -2.85 -12.38
C MET A 370 -15.01 -3.84 -13.53
N ILE A 371 -16.08 -4.56 -13.82
CA ILE A 371 -16.22 -5.43 -14.99
C ILE A 371 -16.74 -4.56 -16.12
N TYR A 372 -15.93 -4.34 -17.14
CA TYR A 372 -16.27 -3.53 -18.30
C TYR A 372 -16.34 -4.43 -19.55
N VAL A 373 -17.54 -4.70 -20.05
CA VAL A 373 -17.75 -5.45 -21.29
C VAL A 373 -17.82 -4.48 -22.45
N ASP A 374 -16.80 -4.48 -23.29
CA ASP A 374 -16.67 -3.58 -24.42
C ASP A 374 -17.26 -4.20 -25.69
N ASP A 375 -17.83 -3.35 -26.55
CA ASP A 375 -18.39 -3.73 -27.87
C ASP A 375 -19.38 -4.89 -27.80
N ILE A 376 -20.40 -4.79 -26.92
CA ILE A 376 -21.41 -5.83 -26.67
C ILE A 376 -22.24 -6.23 -27.89
N GLN A 377 -22.25 -5.42 -28.96
CA GLN A 377 -22.92 -5.75 -30.20
C GLN A 377 -22.35 -7.01 -30.90
N HIS A 378 -21.16 -7.46 -30.48
CA HIS A 378 -20.52 -8.69 -30.95
C HIS A 378 -20.78 -9.90 -30.03
N CYS A 379 -21.43 -9.71 -28.89
CA CYS A 379 -21.73 -10.77 -27.94
C CYS A 379 -23.06 -11.47 -28.27
N HIS A 380 -23.16 -12.75 -27.89
CA HIS A 380 -24.43 -13.47 -27.98
C HIS A 380 -25.46 -12.90 -26.97
N PRO A 381 -26.74 -12.74 -27.37
CA PRO A 381 -27.78 -12.24 -26.47
C PRO A 381 -27.93 -13.04 -25.17
N GLU A 382 -27.80 -14.38 -25.21
CA GLU A 382 -27.88 -15.24 -24.02
C GLU A 382 -26.75 -14.99 -23.05
N PHE A 383 -25.52 -14.71 -23.54
CA PHE A 383 -24.40 -14.32 -22.68
C PHE A 383 -24.71 -13.02 -21.92
N LEU A 384 -25.25 -12.01 -22.63
CA LEU A 384 -25.63 -10.74 -21.99
C LEU A 384 -26.76 -10.92 -20.96
N GLN A 385 -27.69 -11.85 -21.19
CA GLN A 385 -28.78 -12.15 -20.27
C GLN A 385 -28.30 -12.75 -18.94
N LYS A 386 -27.13 -13.39 -18.89
CA LYS A 386 -26.56 -13.90 -17.61
C LYS A 386 -26.38 -12.80 -16.57
N PHE A 387 -26.15 -11.56 -17.00
CA PHE A 387 -25.96 -10.42 -16.12
C PHE A 387 -27.27 -9.80 -15.59
N ILE A 388 -28.42 -10.21 -16.09
CA ILE A 388 -29.73 -9.72 -15.62
C ILE A 388 -29.89 -9.97 -14.11
N SER A 389 -29.41 -11.11 -13.62
CA SER A 389 -29.44 -11.47 -12.20
C SER A 389 -28.68 -10.46 -11.29
N LEU A 390 -27.76 -9.68 -11.84
CA LEU A 390 -27.06 -8.61 -11.13
C LEU A 390 -27.87 -7.32 -11.03
N CYS A 391 -28.89 -7.17 -11.88
CA CYS A 391 -29.85 -6.06 -11.80
C CYS A 391 -30.90 -6.28 -10.71
N ASP A 392 -31.08 -7.52 -10.23
CA ASP A 392 -32.02 -7.85 -9.19
C ASP A 392 -31.45 -7.59 -7.78
N SER A 393 -32.32 -7.45 -6.77
CA SER A 393 -31.94 -7.20 -5.38
C SER A 393 -31.05 -8.30 -4.77
N GLN A 394 -31.03 -9.50 -5.34
CA GLN A 394 -30.18 -10.61 -4.89
C GLN A 394 -28.74 -10.49 -5.34
N ARG A 395 -28.45 -9.83 -6.46
CA ARG A 395 -27.11 -9.66 -7.06
C ARG A 395 -26.26 -10.93 -7.07
N LYS A 396 -26.85 -12.04 -7.52
CA LYS A 396 -26.14 -13.32 -7.64
C LYS A 396 -25.89 -13.65 -9.08
N ILE A 397 -24.71 -14.15 -9.39
CA ILE A 397 -24.34 -14.64 -10.72
C ILE A 397 -23.62 -15.98 -10.58
N GLU A 398 -23.91 -16.90 -11.51
CA GLU A 398 -23.21 -18.16 -11.59
C GLU A 398 -21.96 -18.01 -12.47
N GLY A 399 -20.90 -18.71 -12.14
CA GLY A 399 -19.67 -18.76 -12.92
C GLY A 399 -18.88 -20.02 -12.62
N VAL A 400 -17.72 -20.18 -13.25
CA VAL A 400 -16.86 -21.36 -13.09
C VAL A 400 -15.42 -20.92 -12.77
N TRP A 401 -14.92 -21.31 -11.63
CA TRP A 401 -13.55 -21.02 -11.21
C TRP A 401 -12.73 -22.29 -11.08
N ARG A 402 -11.65 -22.38 -11.86
CA ARG A 402 -10.75 -23.56 -11.88
C ARG A 402 -11.53 -24.88 -12.07
N GLY A 403 -12.49 -24.89 -13.01
CA GLY A 403 -13.31 -26.07 -13.34
C GLY A 403 -14.41 -26.39 -12.31
N LYS A 404 -14.66 -25.52 -11.32
CA LYS A 404 -15.72 -25.73 -10.33
C LYS A 404 -16.81 -24.67 -10.50
N PRO A 405 -18.08 -25.07 -10.71
CA PRO A 405 -19.20 -24.15 -10.70
C PRO A 405 -19.34 -23.45 -9.35
N LYS A 406 -19.60 -22.15 -9.38
CA LYS A 406 -19.73 -21.33 -8.18
C LYS A 406 -20.78 -20.24 -8.38
N THR A 407 -21.62 -20.02 -7.38
CA THR A 407 -22.55 -18.89 -7.33
C THR A 407 -21.89 -17.76 -6.54
N TYR A 408 -21.74 -16.61 -7.16
CA TYR A 408 -21.16 -15.42 -6.57
C TYR A 408 -22.28 -14.53 -6.02
N ASP A 409 -22.24 -14.24 -4.73
CA ASP A 409 -23.11 -13.26 -4.08
C ASP A 409 -22.36 -11.92 -4.00
N LEU A 410 -22.77 -10.97 -4.84
CA LEU A 410 -22.15 -9.66 -4.96
C LEU A 410 -22.93 -8.58 -4.17
N LYS A 411 -23.88 -8.98 -3.34
CA LYS A 411 -24.61 -8.07 -2.46
C LYS A 411 -23.64 -7.47 -1.44
N GLN A 412 -23.69 -6.15 -1.28
CA GLN A 412 -22.78 -5.39 -0.40
C GLN A 412 -21.28 -5.50 -0.78
N ARG A 413 -20.99 -5.90 -2.02
CA ARG A 413 -19.65 -5.94 -2.57
C ARG A 413 -19.43 -4.74 -3.50
N ARG A 414 -18.21 -4.21 -3.49
CA ARG A 414 -17.82 -3.12 -4.41
C ARG A 414 -17.48 -3.70 -5.79
N VAL A 415 -18.51 -4.17 -6.49
CA VAL A 415 -18.41 -4.69 -7.85
C VAL A 415 -19.30 -3.84 -8.73
N VAL A 416 -18.70 -3.24 -9.76
CA VAL A 416 -19.39 -2.43 -10.77
C VAL A 416 -19.41 -3.20 -12.08
N VAL A 417 -20.57 -3.27 -12.73
CA VAL A 417 -20.71 -3.87 -14.06
C VAL A 417 -21.16 -2.79 -15.03
N VAL A 418 -20.37 -2.60 -16.08
CA VAL A 418 -20.62 -1.67 -17.16
C VAL A 418 -20.55 -2.42 -18.49
N MET A 419 -21.54 -2.25 -19.32
CA MET A 419 -21.55 -2.76 -20.68
C MET A 419 -21.55 -1.59 -21.65
N ALA A 420 -20.70 -1.65 -22.66
CA ALA A 420 -20.59 -0.62 -23.68
C ALA A 420 -20.82 -1.21 -25.08
N GLY A 421 -21.62 -0.53 -25.86
CA GLY A 421 -21.93 -0.96 -27.23
C GLY A 421 -22.08 0.21 -28.20
N ASN A 422 -22.07 -0.13 -29.46
CA ASN A 422 -22.35 0.78 -30.56
C ASN A 422 -23.79 0.60 -31.05
N PRO A 423 -24.43 1.66 -31.57
CA PRO A 423 -25.80 1.58 -32.06
C PRO A 423 -25.99 0.65 -33.29
N TYR A 424 -24.90 0.47 -34.04
CA TYR A 424 -24.89 -0.39 -35.23
C TYR A 424 -23.88 -1.54 -35.08
N THR A 425 -24.23 -2.69 -35.65
CA THR A 425 -23.33 -3.83 -35.85
C THR A 425 -22.36 -3.56 -37.01
N GLU A 426 -21.35 -4.40 -37.20
CA GLU A 426 -20.43 -4.32 -38.36
C GLU A 426 -21.16 -4.51 -39.70
N SER A 427 -22.24 -5.32 -39.74
CA SER A 427 -23.09 -5.47 -40.92
C SER A 427 -23.92 -4.20 -41.21
N GLY A 428 -23.91 -3.22 -40.32
CA GLY A 428 -24.66 -1.97 -40.43
C GLY A 428 -26.11 -2.08 -40.00
N GLU A 429 -26.50 -3.21 -39.41
CA GLU A 429 -27.83 -3.37 -38.81
C GLU A 429 -27.85 -2.69 -37.41
N LYS A 430 -29.05 -2.23 -37.02
CA LYS A 430 -29.22 -1.65 -35.68
C LYS A 430 -29.05 -2.75 -34.63
N PHE A 431 -28.14 -2.49 -33.65
CA PHE A 431 -27.95 -3.42 -32.56
C PHE A 431 -29.19 -3.45 -31.67
N LYS A 432 -29.74 -4.65 -31.47
CA LYS A 432 -30.87 -4.88 -30.58
C LYS A 432 -30.40 -5.44 -29.25
N ILE A 433 -30.49 -4.62 -28.23
CA ILE A 433 -30.23 -5.06 -26.84
C ILE A 433 -31.41 -5.98 -26.44
N PRO A 434 -31.13 -7.10 -25.74
CA PRO A 434 -32.23 -7.94 -25.22
C PRO A 434 -33.18 -7.10 -24.34
N ASP A 435 -34.49 -7.15 -24.65
CA ASP A 435 -35.50 -6.31 -23.96
C ASP A 435 -35.45 -6.46 -22.43
N MET A 436 -35.23 -7.67 -21.95
CA MET A 436 -35.13 -7.97 -20.53
C MET A 436 -33.91 -7.28 -19.87
N LEU A 437 -32.83 -7.06 -20.59
CA LEU A 437 -31.64 -6.35 -20.11
C LEU A 437 -31.86 -4.84 -20.18
N SER A 438 -32.37 -4.31 -21.29
CA SER A 438 -32.59 -2.88 -21.50
C SER A 438 -33.61 -2.29 -20.51
N ASN A 439 -34.62 -3.08 -20.11
CA ASN A 439 -35.63 -2.67 -19.14
C ASN A 439 -35.14 -2.64 -17.69
N ARG A 440 -33.99 -3.27 -17.39
CA ARG A 440 -33.44 -3.39 -16.03
C ARG A 440 -32.12 -2.66 -15.83
N ALA A 441 -31.42 -2.35 -16.91
CA ALA A 441 -30.17 -1.61 -16.88
C ALA A 441 -30.43 -0.10 -17.04
N ASP A 442 -29.66 0.73 -16.38
CA ASP A 442 -29.65 2.17 -16.63
C ASP A 442 -28.86 2.41 -17.93
N THR A 443 -29.57 2.84 -19.00
CA THR A 443 -28.98 3.06 -20.32
C THR A 443 -28.69 4.51 -20.54
N TYR A 444 -27.46 4.85 -20.92
CA TYR A 444 -27.02 6.19 -21.25
C TYR A 444 -26.41 6.25 -22.65
N ASN A 445 -26.77 7.30 -23.38
CA ASN A 445 -26.14 7.63 -24.66
C ASN A 445 -25.16 8.80 -24.42
N LEU A 446 -23.86 8.57 -24.55
CA LEU A 446 -22.84 9.60 -24.35
C LEU A 446 -22.85 10.70 -25.43
N GLY A 447 -23.52 10.46 -26.55
CA GLY A 447 -23.69 11.43 -27.65
C GLY A 447 -24.92 12.34 -27.50
N ASP A 448 -25.86 11.97 -26.63
CA ASP A 448 -27.11 12.70 -26.42
C ASP A 448 -26.96 13.62 -25.19
N LEU A 449 -26.19 14.68 -25.36
CA LEU A 449 -25.89 15.63 -24.28
C LEU A 449 -26.96 16.72 -24.23
N THR A 450 -27.43 17.00 -23.02
CA THR A 450 -28.34 18.11 -22.76
C THR A 450 -27.71 19.46 -23.14
N GLU A 451 -28.53 20.46 -23.53
CA GLU A 451 -28.06 21.79 -23.98
C GLU A 451 -27.05 22.44 -23.02
N GLY A 452 -27.14 22.20 -21.71
CA GLY A 452 -26.23 22.76 -20.69
C GLY A 452 -24.80 22.18 -20.70
N SER A 453 -24.54 21.09 -21.42
CA SER A 453 -23.24 20.40 -21.47
C SER A 453 -22.54 20.54 -22.82
N LYS A 454 -23.19 21.21 -23.78
CA LYS A 454 -22.71 21.30 -25.16
C LYS A 454 -21.36 22.00 -25.29
N ASP A 455 -21.17 23.09 -24.55
CA ASP A 455 -19.93 23.87 -24.61
C ASP A 455 -18.74 23.08 -24.03
N ALA A 456 -18.94 22.40 -22.91
CA ALA A 456 -17.93 21.52 -22.33
C ALA A 456 -17.56 20.36 -23.26
N PHE A 457 -18.55 19.78 -23.95
CA PHE A 457 -18.35 18.74 -24.93
C PHE A 457 -17.58 19.25 -26.16
N MET A 458 -17.93 20.43 -26.66
CA MET A 458 -17.22 21.07 -27.78
C MET A 458 -15.75 21.38 -27.41
N ALA A 459 -15.52 21.91 -26.22
CA ALA A 459 -14.17 22.19 -25.71
C ALA A 459 -13.34 20.90 -25.60
N SER A 460 -13.96 19.80 -25.19
CA SER A 460 -13.24 18.52 -25.00
C SER A 460 -12.64 17.95 -26.29
N TYR A 461 -13.19 18.26 -27.46
CA TYR A 461 -12.61 17.88 -28.75
C TYR A 461 -11.29 18.60 -29.02
N LEU A 462 -11.22 19.89 -28.69
CA LEU A 462 -10.01 20.71 -28.87
C LEU A 462 -8.92 20.29 -27.87
N GLU A 463 -9.32 20.16 -26.63
CA GLU A 463 -8.43 19.77 -25.58
C GLU A 463 -7.83 18.35 -25.83
N ASN A 464 -8.63 17.40 -26.29
CA ASN A 464 -8.13 16.08 -26.66
C ASN A 464 -7.16 16.12 -27.85
N ALA A 465 -7.29 17.10 -28.73
CA ALA A 465 -6.40 17.30 -29.87
C ALA A 465 -5.02 17.90 -29.50
N VAL A 466 -4.88 18.50 -28.30
CA VAL A 466 -3.63 19.09 -27.80
C VAL A 466 -2.47 18.09 -27.83
N THR A 467 -2.73 16.85 -27.43
CA THR A 467 -1.70 15.81 -27.40
C THR A 467 -1.33 15.26 -28.78
N SER A 468 -2.17 15.51 -29.79
CA SER A 468 -1.99 14.96 -31.14
C SER A 468 -1.25 15.92 -32.05
N ASN A 469 -1.23 17.22 -31.77
CA ASN A 469 -0.61 18.21 -32.64
C ASN A 469 0.80 18.61 -32.16
N PRO A 470 1.84 18.54 -33.04
CA PRO A 470 3.20 18.88 -32.66
C PRO A 470 3.39 20.33 -32.18
N TYR A 471 2.65 21.31 -32.73
CA TYR A 471 2.74 22.71 -32.36
C TYR A 471 2.13 23.01 -30.98
N LEU A 472 1.29 22.11 -30.47
CA LEU A 472 0.65 22.22 -29.14
C LEU A 472 1.44 21.48 -28.04
N GLN A 473 2.61 20.91 -28.35
CA GLN A 473 3.46 20.22 -27.36
C GLN A 473 3.81 21.06 -26.11
N PRO A 474 4.05 22.40 -26.20
CA PRO A 474 4.25 23.21 -25.01
C PRO A 474 3.08 23.16 -24.03
N LEU A 475 1.85 22.97 -24.51
CA LEU A 475 0.65 22.91 -23.70
C LEU A 475 0.44 21.56 -22.98
N VAL A 476 1.12 20.51 -23.39
CA VAL A 476 1.00 19.18 -22.74
C VAL A 476 1.42 19.22 -21.26
N LYS A 477 2.32 20.15 -20.90
CA LYS A 477 2.80 20.36 -19.53
C LYS A 477 2.22 21.62 -18.87
N ALA A 478 1.40 22.38 -19.60
CA ALA A 478 0.79 23.61 -19.09
C ALA A 478 -0.40 23.32 -18.18
N GLU A 479 -0.78 24.30 -17.38
CA GLU A 479 -1.97 24.19 -16.54
C GLU A 479 -3.25 24.24 -17.40
N GLN A 480 -4.28 23.56 -16.96
CA GLN A 480 -5.57 23.49 -17.65
C GLN A 480 -6.17 24.88 -17.95
N LYS A 481 -5.92 25.85 -17.07
CA LYS A 481 -6.38 27.24 -17.26
C LYS A 481 -5.77 27.87 -18.50
N ASP A 482 -4.51 27.61 -18.78
CA ASP A 482 -3.82 28.15 -19.96
C ASP A 482 -4.40 27.56 -21.24
N ILE A 483 -4.68 26.25 -21.27
CA ILE A 483 -5.33 25.60 -22.41
C ILE A 483 -6.71 26.20 -22.68
N GLN A 484 -7.53 26.39 -21.63
CA GLN A 484 -8.83 27.01 -21.75
C GLN A 484 -8.75 28.47 -22.20
N ALA A 485 -7.72 29.19 -21.75
CA ALA A 485 -7.47 30.55 -22.17
C ALA A 485 -7.16 30.63 -23.67
N PHE A 486 -6.29 29.77 -24.19
CA PHE A 486 -5.99 29.68 -25.62
C PHE A 486 -7.21 29.29 -26.46
N ILE A 487 -7.99 28.30 -26.02
CA ILE A 487 -9.24 27.90 -26.69
C ILE A 487 -10.21 29.08 -26.75
N ARG A 488 -10.41 29.80 -25.64
CA ARG A 488 -11.28 30.98 -25.58
C ARG A 488 -10.86 32.07 -26.54
N ILE A 489 -9.55 32.38 -26.59
CA ILE A 489 -9.01 33.36 -27.51
C ILE A 489 -9.24 32.91 -28.97
N ALA A 490 -9.03 31.64 -29.28
CA ALA A 490 -9.24 31.12 -30.62
C ALA A 490 -10.72 31.18 -31.06
N GLU A 491 -11.68 30.96 -30.15
CA GLU A 491 -13.12 31.00 -30.43
C GLU A 491 -13.68 32.41 -30.49
N THR A 492 -13.23 33.30 -29.61
CA THR A 492 -13.83 34.63 -29.45
C THR A 492 -13.04 35.75 -30.12
N GLY A 493 -11.74 35.51 -30.40
CA GLY A 493 -10.81 36.55 -30.87
C GLY A 493 -10.46 37.62 -29.82
N GLN A 494 -10.92 37.47 -28.57
CA GLN A 494 -10.71 38.46 -27.50
C GLN A 494 -9.51 38.05 -26.61
N HIS A 495 -8.52 38.95 -26.50
CA HIS A 495 -7.35 38.81 -25.64
C HIS A 495 -7.50 39.49 -24.28
N GLU A 496 -8.53 40.34 -24.09
CA GLU A 496 -8.72 41.11 -22.86
C GLU A 496 -9.12 40.23 -21.68
N GLY A 497 -8.40 40.36 -20.56
CA GLY A 497 -8.70 39.69 -19.31
C GLY A 497 -8.21 38.24 -19.23
N VAL A 498 -7.30 37.84 -20.10
CA VAL A 498 -6.69 36.51 -20.08
C VAL A 498 -5.28 36.61 -19.51
N GLU A 499 -5.06 35.98 -18.36
CA GLU A 499 -3.74 35.82 -17.74
C GLU A 499 -3.29 34.36 -17.89
N PHE A 500 -2.10 34.19 -18.49
CA PHE A 500 -1.44 32.87 -18.57
C PHE A 500 -0.62 32.63 -17.32
N GLN A 501 -0.64 31.42 -16.80
CA GLN A 501 0.20 31.01 -15.67
C GLN A 501 1.56 30.49 -16.16
N GLY A 502 1.62 29.96 -17.37
CA GLY A 502 2.84 29.54 -18.03
C GLY A 502 3.57 30.69 -18.74
N ASN A 503 4.89 30.55 -18.88
CA ASN A 503 5.71 31.48 -19.66
C ASN A 503 5.70 31.09 -21.13
N PHE A 504 4.84 31.70 -21.94
CA PHE A 504 4.81 31.53 -23.38
C PHE A 504 5.40 32.78 -24.05
N SER A 505 6.28 32.57 -25.04
CA SER A 505 6.74 33.69 -25.88
C SER A 505 5.59 34.17 -26.77
N THR A 506 5.68 35.43 -27.26
CA THR A 506 4.65 35.99 -28.14
C THR A 506 4.46 35.14 -29.39
N ASN A 507 5.55 34.70 -30.00
CA ASN A 507 5.51 33.85 -31.20
C ASN A 507 4.88 32.48 -30.94
N GLU A 508 5.21 31.84 -29.82
CA GLU A 508 4.59 30.58 -29.43
C GLU A 508 3.08 30.76 -29.17
N SER A 509 2.69 31.85 -28.51
CA SER A 509 1.27 32.14 -28.25
C SER A 509 0.51 32.34 -29.56
N ASP A 510 1.06 33.09 -30.51
CA ASP A 510 0.46 33.34 -31.81
C ASP A 510 0.33 32.06 -32.64
N ASP A 511 1.35 31.20 -32.65
CA ASP A 511 1.32 29.88 -33.30
C ASP A 511 0.25 28.97 -32.66
N ILE A 512 0.19 28.88 -31.33
CA ILE A 512 -0.81 28.13 -30.60
C ILE A 512 -2.22 28.60 -30.92
N ILE A 513 -2.46 29.93 -30.89
CA ILE A 513 -3.76 30.52 -31.21
C ILE A 513 -4.16 30.22 -32.66
N ASN A 514 -3.21 30.33 -33.60
CA ASN A 514 -3.44 30.02 -35.00
C ASN A 514 -3.84 28.56 -35.21
N ILE A 515 -3.14 27.61 -34.56
CA ILE A 515 -3.50 26.20 -34.59
C ILE A 515 -4.89 25.98 -33.98
N PHE A 516 -5.18 26.54 -32.81
CA PHE A 516 -6.52 26.39 -32.20
C PHE A 516 -7.63 26.96 -33.09
N LYS A 517 -7.45 28.06 -33.79
CA LYS A 517 -8.45 28.58 -34.75
C LYS A 517 -8.77 27.55 -35.83
N LYS A 518 -7.75 26.89 -36.38
CA LYS A 518 -7.90 25.83 -37.37
C LYS A 518 -8.59 24.60 -36.79
N LEU A 519 -8.21 24.22 -35.55
CA LEU A 519 -8.86 23.12 -34.85
C LEU A 519 -10.33 23.41 -34.50
N VAL A 520 -10.69 24.66 -34.20
CA VAL A 520 -12.09 25.10 -34.01
C VAL A 520 -12.90 24.88 -35.30
N PHE A 521 -12.33 25.24 -36.45
CA PHE A 521 -12.99 25.00 -37.74
C PHE A 521 -13.21 23.49 -37.97
N LEU A 522 -12.19 22.67 -37.80
CA LEU A 522 -12.25 21.22 -37.97
C LEU A 522 -13.24 20.57 -36.97
N ARG A 523 -13.21 20.98 -35.73
CA ARG A 523 -14.16 20.53 -34.69
C ARG A 523 -15.60 20.77 -35.10
N ASN A 524 -15.89 21.95 -35.63
CA ASN A 524 -17.26 22.28 -36.03
C ASN A 524 -17.75 21.36 -37.15
N VAL A 525 -16.89 20.98 -38.11
CA VAL A 525 -17.20 20.00 -39.15
C VAL A 525 -17.42 18.61 -38.54
N VAL A 526 -16.51 18.15 -37.71
CA VAL A 526 -16.57 16.83 -37.05
C VAL A 526 -17.86 16.70 -36.21
N LEU A 527 -18.26 17.78 -35.49
CA LEU A 527 -19.49 17.79 -34.71
C LEU A 527 -20.74 17.74 -35.54
N LYS A 528 -20.76 18.39 -36.74
CA LYS A 528 -21.88 18.26 -37.69
C LYS A 528 -22.02 16.83 -38.19
N VAL A 529 -20.91 16.16 -38.54
CA VAL A 529 -20.90 14.76 -38.91
C VAL A 529 -21.40 13.88 -37.77
N ASN A 530 -20.98 14.15 -36.56
CA ASN A 530 -21.45 13.44 -35.38
C ASN A 530 -22.95 13.58 -35.16
N GLN A 531 -23.49 14.79 -35.29
CA GLN A 531 -24.92 15.03 -35.13
C GLN A 531 -25.72 14.24 -36.19
N LEU A 532 -25.26 14.28 -37.43
CA LEU A 532 -25.93 13.53 -38.54
C LEU A 532 -25.90 12.01 -38.28
N TYR A 533 -24.80 11.49 -37.72
CA TYR A 533 -24.70 10.08 -37.32
C TYR A 533 -25.73 9.73 -36.23
N ILE A 534 -25.82 10.56 -35.17
CA ILE A 534 -26.74 10.35 -34.03
C ILE A 534 -28.21 10.41 -34.55
N ASP A 535 -28.55 11.41 -35.32
CA ASP A 535 -29.88 11.58 -35.89
C ASP A 535 -30.25 10.36 -36.75
N SER A 536 -29.32 9.90 -37.59
CA SER A 536 -29.50 8.70 -38.39
C SER A 536 -29.66 7.45 -37.54
N ALA A 537 -28.87 7.28 -36.48
CA ALA A 537 -28.95 6.14 -35.55
C ALA A 537 -30.28 6.13 -34.76
N GLY A 538 -30.80 7.31 -34.40
CA GLY A 538 -32.08 7.46 -33.70
C GLY A 538 -33.31 7.11 -34.53
N MET A 539 -33.24 7.21 -35.87
CA MET A 539 -34.39 6.94 -36.74
C MET A 539 -34.82 5.47 -36.69
N GLN A 540 -36.12 5.24 -36.62
CA GLN A 540 -36.70 3.89 -36.78
C GLN A 540 -36.61 3.44 -38.23
N ASP A 541 -36.29 2.19 -38.50
CA ASP A 541 -36.12 1.66 -39.85
C ASP A 541 -37.41 1.79 -40.68
N ALA A 542 -38.59 1.69 -40.05
CA ALA A 542 -39.89 1.89 -40.70
C ALA A 542 -40.14 3.30 -41.25
N ASN A 543 -39.46 4.32 -40.65
CA ASN A 543 -39.62 5.73 -41.02
C ASN A 543 -38.44 6.24 -41.87
N ARG A 544 -37.51 5.38 -42.22
CA ARG A 544 -36.30 5.72 -42.95
C ARG A 544 -36.57 5.82 -44.46
N THR A 545 -36.40 7.00 -44.98
CA THR A 545 -36.54 7.27 -46.44
C THR A 545 -35.20 7.28 -47.16
N GLU A 546 -34.07 7.37 -46.41
CA GLU A 546 -32.74 7.46 -46.95
C GLU A 546 -31.80 6.43 -46.25
N PRO A 547 -30.72 6.01 -46.93
CA PRO A 547 -29.75 5.11 -46.31
C PRO A 547 -29.19 5.63 -45.02
N ALA A 548 -28.84 4.72 -44.09
CA ALA A 548 -28.25 5.10 -42.80
C ALA A 548 -26.92 5.81 -42.99
N PHE A 549 -26.75 6.95 -42.33
CA PHE A 549 -25.46 7.63 -42.27
C PHE A 549 -24.56 6.97 -41.21
N LYS A 550 -23.40 6.49 -41.64
CA LYS A 550 -22.50 5.63 -40.81
C LYS A 550 -21.14 6.24 -40.55
N MET A 551 -20.77 7.37 -41.20
CA MET A 551 -19.51 8.05 -40.93
C MET A 551 -19.54 8.75 -39.58
N GLN A 552 -18.39 8.74 -38.88
CA GLN A 552 -18.34 9.09 -37.48
C GLN A 552 -17.67 10.46 -37.26
N GLY A 553 -18.25 11.28 -36.40
CA GLY A 553 -17.61 12.50 -35.90
C GLY A 553 -17.00 12.28 -34.53
N SER A 554 -15.97 11.45 -34.42
CA SER A 554 -15.41 10.99 -33.16
C SER A 554 -14.17 11.76 -32.73
N TYR A 555 -13.75 11.64 -31.44
CA TYR A 555 -12.46 12.13 -30.97
C TYR A 555 -11.26 11.57 -31.77
N ARG A 556 -11.38 10.33 -32.27
CA ARG A 556 -10.36 9.70 -33.12
C ARG A 556 -10.23 10.44 -34.45
N ASN A 557 -11.34 10.84 -35.05
CA ASN A 557 -11.36 11.61 -36.29
C ASN A 557 -10.73 12.99 -36.05
N MET A 558 -11.10 13.65 -34.94
CA MET A 558 -10.52 14.94 -34.57
C MET A 558 -9.01 14.88 -34.35
N ASN A 559 -8.52 13.84 -33.67
CA ASN A 559 -7.09 13.65 -33.44
C ASN A 559 -6.31 13.42 -34.73
N ARG A 560 -6.84 12.59 -35.65
CA ARG A 560 -6.23 12.35 -36.97
C ARG A 560 -6.15 13.62 -37.81
N LEU A 561 -7.14 14.48 -37.72
CA LEU A 561 -7.12 15.80 -38.37
C LEU A 561 -6.09 16.70 -37.69
N ALA A 562 -6.14 16.79 -36.36
CA ALA A 562 -5.23 17.63 -35.57
C ALA A 562 -3.76 17.31 -35.81
N GLU A 563 -3.39 16.03 -35.92
CA GLU A 563 -2.01 15.58 -36.17
C GLU A 563 -1.42 16.20 -37.44
N LYS A 564 -2.25 16.46 -38.45
CA LYS A 564 -1.82 16.96 -39.77
C LYS A 564 -1.84 18.50 -39.89
N VAL A 565 -2.49 19.20 -38.95
CA VAL A 565 -2.62 20.66 -38.99
C VAL A 565 -1.31 21.34 -38.67
N ASN A 566 -0.95 22.32 -39.48
CA ASN A 566 0.21 23.19 -39.26
C ASN A 566 -0.16 24.69 -39.41
N THR A 567 0.79 25.57 -39.05
CA THR A 567 0.56 27.01 -39.03
C THR A 567 0.36 27.63 -40.43
N MET A 568 0.80 26.96 -41.51
CA MET A 568 0.78 27.48 -42.89
C MET A 568 -0.50 27.09 -43.66
N MET A 569 -1.35 26.19 -43.14
CA MET A 569 -2.56 25.77 -43.82
C MET A 569 -3.61 26.87 -43.84
N GLU A 570 -4.27 27.03 -44.96
CA GLU A 570 -5.47 27.88 -45.14
C GLU A 570 -6.74 27.05 -45.11
N GLU A 571 -7.92 27.68 -45.11
CA GLU A 571 -9.23 26.99 -45.03
C GLU A 571 -9.43 25.96 -46.11
N GLU A 572 -8.97 26.23 -47.33
CA GLU A 572 -9.05 25.30 -48.47
C GLU A 572 -8.30 23.99 -48.18
N HIS A 573 -7.10 24.09 -47.65
CA HIS A 573 -6.28 22.91 -47.29
C HIS A 573 -6.90 22.14 -46.10
N LEU A 574 -7.54 22.84 -45.16
CA LEU A 574 -8.26 22.19 -44.05
C LEU A 574 -9.48 21.43 -44.56
N MET A 575 -10.19 21.99 -45.54
CA MET A 575 -11.35 21.35 -46.15
C MET A 575 -10.95 20.09 -46.96
N GLU A 576 -9.86 20.18 -47.73
CA GLU A 576 -9.28 19.01 -48.42
C GLU A 576 -8.90 17.91 -47.43
N LEU A 577 -8.25 18.28 -46.31
CA LEU A 577 -7.86 17.33 -45.28
C LEU A 577 -9.07 16.60 -44.68
N VAL A 578 -10.16 17.30 -44.45
CA VAL A 578 -11.41 16.71 -43.95
C VAL A 578 -12.04 15.77 -45.01
N ILE A 579 -12.09 16.21 -46.26
CA ILE A 579 -12.64 15.39 -47.35
C ILE A 579 -11.85 14.10 -47.50
N ASP A 580 -10.52 14.17 -47.45
CA ASP A 580 -9.63 13.00 -47.56
C ASP A 580 -9.85 12.02 -46.39
N LEU A 581 -10.00 12.53 -45.16
CA LEU A 581 -10.27 11.69 -44.00
C LEU A 581 -11.55 10.92 -44.18
N TYR A 582 -12.65 11.60 -44.51
CA TYR A 582 -13.96 10.98 -44.64
C TYR A 582 -14.12 10.14 -45.93
N ASN A 583 -13.39 10.44 -46.99
CA ASN A 583 -13.30 9.59 -48.16
C ASN A 583 -12.65 8.24 -47.82
N ASN A 584 -11.54 8.27 -47.07
CA ASN A 584 -10.90 7.04 -46.57
C ASN A 584 -11.83 6.25 -45.63
N GLU A 585 -12.56 6.94 -44.77
CA GLU A 585 -13.52 6.30 -43.85
C GLU A 585 -14.68 5.67 -44.63
N SER A 586 -15.20 6.34 -45.67
CA SER A 586 -16.28 5.80 -46.49
C SER A 586 -15.90 4.49 -47.19
N GLN A 587 -14.64 4.35 -47.63
CA GLN A 587 -14.12 3.14 -48.26
C GLN A 587 -14.08 1.93 -47.31
N THR A 588 -14.10 2.16 -46.01
CA THR A 588 -14.15 1.08 -45.00
C THR A 588 -15.57 0.61 -44.70
N LEU A 589 -16.60 1.31 -45.21
CA LEU A 589 -17.98 0.93 -45.01
C LEU A 589 -18.34 -0.28 -45.88
N THR A 590 -18.98 -1.27 -45.29
CA THR A 590 -19.42 -2.50 -45.97
C THR A 590 -20.53 -2.23 -46.99
N THR A 591 -21.36 -1.20 -46.75
CA THR A 591 -22.50 -0.84 -47.63
C THR A 591 -22.72 0.68 -47.56
N GLY A 592 -23.18 1.27 -48.70
CA GLY A 592 -23.62 2.67 -48.77
C GLY A 592 -22.49 3.70 -48.73
N ALA A 593 -21.28 3.36 -49.15
CA ALA A 593 -20.12 4.27 -49.16
C ALA A 593 -20.39 5.54 -49.96
N GLU A 594 -20.93 5.43 -51.19
CA GLU A 594 -21.23 6.55 -52.07
C GLU A 594 -22.31 7.47 -51.49
N ASP A 595 -23.39 6.91 -50.95
CA ASP A 595 -24.48 7.67 -50.34
C ASP A 595 -24.02 8.44 -49.09
N ASN A 596 -23.20 7.80 -48.29
CA ASN A 596 -22.62 8.44 -47.10
C ASN A 596 -21.68 9.59 -47.48
N MET A 597 -20.86 9.42 -48.52
CA MET A 597 -19.97 10.47 -49.00
C MET A 597 -20.74 11.60 -49.66
N LEU A 598 -21.83 11.31 -50.37
CA LEU A 598 -22.70 12.32 -50.94
C LEU A 598 -23.33 13.22 -49.83
N LYS A 599 -23.93 12.57 -48.81
CA LYS A 599 -24.51 13.27 -47.66
C LYS A 599 -23.48 14.09 -46.92
N PHE A 600 -22.28 13.57 -46.76
CA PHE A 600 -21.18 14.30 -46.15
C PHE A 600 -20.81 15.57 -46.93
N LYS A 601 -20.68 15.48 -48.25
CA LYS A 601 -20.38 16.64 -49.10
C LYS A 601 -21.49 17.69 -49.08
N GLN A 602 -22.75 17.28 -49.00
CA GLN A 602 -23.89 18.19 -48.77
C GLN A 602 -23.80 18.87 -47.43
N LEU A 603 -23.44 18.15 -46.36
CA LEU A 603 -23.31 18.68 -44.99
C LEU A 603 -22.25 19.78 -44.88
N ILE A 604 -21.14 19.65 -45.59
CA ILE A 604 -20.03 20.61 -45.58
C ILE A 604 -20.16 21.70 -46.67
N GLY A 605 -21.21 21.64 -47.53
CA GLY A 605 -21.48 22.67 -48.51
C GLY A 605 -20.57 22.64 -49.75
N VAL A 606 -19.97 21.51 -50.07
CA VAL A 606 -19.08 21.30 -51.23
C VAL A 606 -19.87 20.78 -52.44
N MET A 607 -21.18 20.58 -52.27
CA MET A 607 -22.08 20.17 -53.32
C MET A 607 -23.24 21.12 -53.46
#